data_faf4340326dc92d743e60b2894fa8f44
#
_entry.id   faf4340326dc92d743e60b2894fa8f44
#
_cell.length_a   1.000
_cell.length_b   1.000
_cell.length_c   1.000
_cell.angle_alpha   90.00
_cell.angle_beta   90.00
_cell.angle_gamma   90.00
#
_symmetry.space_group_name_H-M   'P 1'
#
loop_
_entity.id
_entity.type
_entity.pdbx_description
1 polymer ?
#
loop_
_entity_poly.entity_id
_entity_poly.type
_entity_poly.pdbx_seq_one_letter_code
_entity_poly.pdbx_strand_id
1 'polypeptide(L)'
;MNHPTRRTVMAGAAGIAALKAGGALAQSAPVALNIIDVAGNLQLTQAAIEKFAKDNPKLISRLNFSRAPSPELPAKLKAQQAANRVDIDLVLTGPGAMSDGIQQGLWVDVWKSHAKDLPKPEEVYHEQALMMQRNFGQNEGVAVVYSPSGPLFEYAPERLKTVPKTAEELLAYVKQNPKRFTYARPVNSGPGWTWLQGLPYILGDADPSDPMKGWDKTWAYLKELGTGIDYYPGGTAATMKELGEGTRDVIVSTLGWDINPRVLGIVPKEAKVFVLANTHWIPDTQFMCIPKGVPADKMPALVALMAYMLKPEAQAVTYDKGYFYPGPAIKGVTLAMAPQESRDVLAEYGRPEYDGLITSLPTRPPLTPERLVAAFRRWDQEIGVGHGAPQ
;
A
#
# COMPACT_ATOMS: atom_id res chain seq x y z
N MET A 1 -2.66 95.18 33.30
CA MET A 1 -3.52 95.07 32.12
C MET A 1 -2.74 94.56 31.00
N ASN A 2 -3.17 93.45 30.46
CA ASN A 2 -2.91 92.94 29.08
C ASN A 2 -1.54 92.46 28.70
N HIS A 3 -1.53 91.16 28.44
CA HIS A 3 -0.69 90.33 27.64
C HIS A 3 -0.17 90.88 26.30
N PRO A 4 0.87 90.23 25.59
CA PRO A 4 0.63 88.96 25.00
C PRO A 4 1.88 87.97 24.94
N THR A 5 1.53 86.73 24.75
CA THR A 5 2.32 85.55 24.52
C THR A 5 3.10 85.57 23.17
N ARG A 6 4.37 85.12 23.21
CA ARG A 6 5.08 84.75 21.94
C ARG A 6 5.27 83.26 21.89
N ARG A 7 4.67 82.66 20.88
CA ARG A 7 4.93 81.27 20.43
C ARG A 7 6.21 81.26 19.59
N THR A 8 7.18 80.51 20.01
CA THR A 8 8.35 80.15 19.19
C THR A 8 8.11 78.83 18.54
N VAL A 9 8.08 78.78 17.20
CA VAL A 9 8.00 77.57 16.38
C VAL A 9 9.42 77.05 16.19
N MET A 10 9.71 75.87 16.72
CA MET A 10 10.90 75.10 16.30
C MET A 10 10.46 74.01 15.31
N ALA A 11 10.96 74.10 14.09
CA ALA A 11 10.89 73.06 13.07
C ALA A 11 11.91 71.98 13.39
N GLY A 12 11.45 70.82 13.87
CA GLY A 12 12.26 69.62 14.02
C GLY A 12 12.14 68.79 12.79
N ALA A 13 13.26 68.55 12.09
CA ALA A 13 13.36 67.60 10.98
C ALA A 13 13.18 66.16 11.53
N ALA A 14 12.05 65.54 11.23
CA ALA A 14 11.83 64.10 11.48
C ALA A 14 12.52 63.27 10.39
N GLY A 15 13.65 62.66 10.71
CA GLY A 15 14.26 61.64 9.88
C GLY A 15 13.43 60.38 9.88
N ILE A 16 12.88 60.02 8.71
CA ILE A 16 12.21 58.75 8.49
C ILE A 16 13.26 57.65 8.37
N ALA A 17 13.50 56.96 9.50
CA ALA A 17 14.22 55.70 9.47
C ALA A 17 13.26 54.62 8.92
N ALA A 18 13.41 54.28 7.61
CA ALA A 18 12.72 53.12 7.03
C ALA A 18 13.31 51.85 7.67
N LEU A 19 12.66 51.32 8.68
CA LEU A 19 12.86 49.95 9.11
C LEU A 19 12.45 49.03 7.97
N LYS A 20 13.44 48.51 7.24
CA LYS A 20 13.29 47.29 6.45
C LYS A 20 12.93 46.16 7.43
N ALA A 21 11.66 45.93 7.63
CA ALA A 21 11.17 44.69 8.19
C ALA A 21 11.51 43.60 7.14
N GLY A 22 12.69 43.04 7.23
CA GLY A 22 12.99 41.74 6.61
C GLY A 22 12.03 40.75 7.25
N GLY A 23 11.00 40.36 6.51
CA GLY A 23 10.12 39.28 6.89
C GLY A 23 10.96 38.02 7.07
N ALA A 24 11.46 37.79 8.28
CA ALA A 24 11.82 36.44 8.69
C ALA A 24 10.50 35.66 8.59
N LEU A 25 10.38 34.80 7.58
CA LEU A 25 9.35 33.77 7.56
C LEU A 25 9.46 33.07 8.91
N ALA A 26 8.48 33.32 9.77
CA ALA A 26 8.41 32.67 11.06
C ALA A 26 8.45 31.18 10.80
N GLN A 27 9.56 30.54 11.14
CA GLN A 27 9.70 29.10 11.03
C GLN A 27 8.62 28.51 11.94
N SER A 28 7.63 27.86 11.36
CA SER A 28 6.55 27.23 12.13
C SER A 28 7.16 26.29 13.16
N ALA A 29 6.58 26.24 14.36
CA ALA A 29 7.03 25.31 15.40
C ALA A 29 6.99 23.86 14.88
N PRO A 30 7.91 22.99 15.32
CA PRO A 30 7.89 21.59 14.93
C PRO A 30 6.57 20.92 15.30
N VAL A 31 5.98 20.16 14.37
CA VAL A 31 4.66 19.56 14.54
C VAL A 31 4.73 18.11 15.04
N ALA A 32 3.70 17.66 15.75
CA ALA A 32 3.47 16.25 16.02
C ALA A 32 2.61 15.67 14.90
N LEU A 33 3.00 14.50 14.35
CA LEU A 33 2.28 13.82 13.31
C LEU A 33 1.64 12.52 13.83
N ASN A 34 0.35 12.36 13.55
CA ASN A 34 -0.41 11.14 13.80
C ASN A 34 -0.54 10.34 12.50
N ILE A 35 0.15 9.21 12.45
CA ILE A 35 0.24 8.34 11.28
C ILE A 35 -0.52 7.05 11.55
N ILE A 36 -1.45 6.71 10.67
CA ILE A 36 -2.19 5.44 10.75
C ILE A 36 -1.80 4.52 9.61
N ASP A 37 -1.55 3.26 9.93
CA ASP A 37 -1.30 2.19 8.96
C ASP A 37 -2.52 1.26 8.90
N VAL A 38 -3.02 1.05 7.70
CA VAL A 38 -4.15 0.16 7.44
C VAL A 38 -3.85 -0.97 6.46
N ALA A 39 -2.57 -1.15 6.10
CA ALA A 39 -2.17 -2.14 5.08
C ALA A 39 -0.83 -2.85 5.35
N GLY A 40 -0.25 -2.70 6.56
CA GLY A 40 1.07 -3.25 6.88
C GLY A 40 2.25 -2.45 6.31
N ASN A 41 2.01 -1.24 5.85
CA ASN A 41 3.01 -0.37 5.23
C ASN A 41 4.11 0.06 6.22
N LEU A 42 3.79 0.24 7.51
CA LEU A 42 4.77 0.62 8.54
C LEU A 42 5.93 -0.36 8.62
N GLN A 43 5.72 -1.65 8.40
CA GLN A 43 6.83 -2.61 8.38
C GLN A 43 7.89 -2.24 7.35
N LEU A 44 7.47 -1.67 6.22
CA LEU A 44 8.33 -1.31 5.09
C LEU A 44 8.90 0.11 5.17
N THR A 45 8.24 1.01 5.91
CA THR A 45 8.53 2.44 5.82
C THR A 45 8.86 3.11 7.15
N GLN A 46 8.53 2.48 8.29
CA GLN A 46 8.68 3.11 9.61
C GLN A 46 10.10 3.58 9.88
N ALA A 47 11.11 2.75 9.61
CA ALA A 47 12.50 3.12 9.85
C ALA A 47 12.94 4.35 9.04
N ALA A 48 12.47 4.48 7.78
CA ALA A 48 12.74 5.67 6.96
C ALA A 48 11.99 6.91 7.47
N ILE A 49 10.74 6.76 7.91
CA ILE A 49 9.94 7.85 8.49
C ILE A 49 10.58 8.37 9.78
N GLU A 50 11.00 7.46 10.68
CA GLU A 50 11.67 7.81 11.94
C GLU A 50 13.03 8.48 11.69
N LYS A 51 13.79 7.97 10.72
CA LYS A 51 15.05 8.61 10.29
C LYS A 51 14.81 10.03 9.80
N PHE A 52 13.81 10.25 8.94
CA PHE A 52 13.47 11.58 8.46
C PHE A 52 13.14 12.53 9.62
N ALA A 53 12.30 12.11 10.57
CA ALA A 53 11.93 12.93 11.72
C ALA A 53 13.17 13.27 12.60
N LYS A 54 14.04 12.29 12.84
CA LYS A 54 15.29 12.47 13.59
C LYS A 54 16.22 13.49 12.91
N ASP A 55 16.32 13.43 11.58
CA ASP A 55 17.18 14.32 10.81
C ASP A 55 16.57 15.73 10.62
N ASN A 56 15.25 15.86 10.86
CA ASN A 56 14.50 17.12 10.69
C ASN A 56 13.75 17.55 11.96
N PRO A 57 14.43 17.74 13.11
CA PRO A 57 13.78 18.08 14.39
C PRO A 57 13.11 19.43 14.39
N LYS A 58 13.42 20.29 13.41
CA LYS A 58 12.75 21.60 13.23
C LYS A 58 11.41 21.48 12.50
N LEU A 59 11.13 20.37 11.83
CA LEU A 59 9.86 20.10 11.16
C LEU A 59 8.95 19.21 12.00
N ILE A 60 9.50 18.15 12.59
CA ILE A 60 8.74 17.13 13.31
C ILE A 60 9.26 17.02 14.73
N SER A 61 8.38 17.26 15.70
CA SER A 61 8.67 17.13 17.13
C SER A 61 8.39 15.72 17.67
N ARG A 62 7.41 15.03 17.08
CA ARG A 62 6.98 13.69 17.50
C ARG A 62 6.23 12.96 16.41
N LEU A 63 6.42 11.65 16.36
CA LEU A 63 5.64 10.71 15.56
C LEU A 63 4.77 9.85 16.48
N ASN A 64 3.49 9.72 16.15
CA ASN A 64 2.55 8.80 16.80
C ASN A 64 2.06 7.82 15.73
N PHE A 65 2.35 6.55 15.91
CA PHE A 65 1.89 5.50 15.01
C PHE A 65 0.70 4.75 15.58
N SER A 66 -0.26 4.42 14.73
CA SER A 66 -1.41 3.58 15.05
C SER A 66 -1.73 2.63 13.89
N ARG A 67 -2.51 1.59 14.15
CA ARG A 67 -2.97 0.63 13.15
C ARG A 67 -4.47 0.45 13.25
N ALA A 68 -5.13 0.20 12.11
CA ALA A 68 -6.54 -0.15 12.06
C ALA A 68 -6.81 -1.04 10.83
N PRO A 69 -7.90 -1.80 10.82
CA PRO A 69 -8.36 -2.49 9.61
C PRO A 69 -8.71 -1.52 8.48
N SER A 70 -8.30 -1.84 7.26
CA SER A 70 -8.53 -1.00 6.08
C SER A 70 -10.01 -0.59 5.89
N PRO A 71 -11.00 -1.48 6.04
CA PRO A 71 -12.40 -1.13 5.79
C PRO A 71 -13.01 -0.11 6.77
N GLU A 72 -12.40 0.09 7.94
CA GLU A 72 -12.92 1.03 8.96
C GLU A 72 -12.50 2.47 8.69
N LEU A 73 -11.41 2.68 7.96
CA LEU A 73 -10.78 3.98 7.82
C LEU A 73 -11.65 5.01 7.08
N PRO A 74 -12.29 4.71 5.92
CA PRO A 74 -13.05 5.72 5.18
C PRO A 74 -14.19 6.31 5.98
N ALA A 75 -14.93 5.48 6.71
CA ALA A 75 -16.02 5.93 7.57
C ALA A 75 -15.52 6.83 8.72
N LYS A 76 -14.39 6.46 9.34
CA LYS A 76 -13.75 7.25 10.41
C LYS A 76 -13.28 8.61 9.89
N LEU A 77 -12.60 8.67 8.76
CA LEU A 77 -12.14 9.93 8.16
C LEU A 77 -13.31 10.83 7.77
N LYS A 78 -14.35 10.26 7.16
CA LYS A 78 -15.54 11.01 6.77
C LYS A 78 -16.24 11.65 7.97
N ALA A 79 -16.35 10.92 9.08
CA ALA A 79 -16.92 11.44 10.32
C ALA A 79 -16.06 12.58 10.91
N GLN A 80 -14.74 12.45 10.90
CA GLN A 80 -13.81 13.50 11.36
C GLN A 80 -13.88 14.75 10.46
N GLN A 81 -13.90 14.58 9.16
CA GLN A 81 -14.03 15.68 8.19
C GLN A 81 -15.37 16.43 8.34
N ALA A 82 -16.46 15.70 8.52
CA ALA A 82 -17.78 16.30 8.76
C ALA A 82 -17.83 17.10 10.09
N ALA A 83 -17.06 16.66 11.08
CA ALA A 83 -16.91 17.37 12.35
C ALA A 83 -15.87 18.52 12.32
N ASN A 84 -15.24 18.79 11.17
CA ASN A 84 -14.10 19.70 11.00
C ASN A 84 -12.95 19.43 12.01
N ARG A 85 -12.74 18.18 12.38
CA ARG A 85 -11.71 17.73 13.30
C ARG A 85 -11.04 16.47 12.75
N VAL A 86 -9.89 16.64 12.11
CA VAL A 86 -9.09 15.54 11.58
C VAL A 86 -7.92 15.27 12.51
N ASP A 87 -7.95 14.12 13.18
CA ASP A 87 -6.92 13.69 14.12
C ASP A 87 -5.85 12.79 13.47
N ILE A 88 -6.04 12.42 12.21
CA ILE A 88 -5.10 11.61 11.41
C ILE A 88 -4.43 12.52 10.40
N ASP A 89 -3.10 12.63 10.47
CA ASP A 89 -2.34 13.53 9.59
C ASP A 89 -1.83 12.83 8.34
N LEU A 90 -1.50 11.53 8.44
CA LEU A 90 -1.00 10.72 7.34
C LEU A 90 -1.59 9.31 7.43
N VAL A 91 -2.01 8.80 6.29
CA VAL A 91 -2.48 7.42 6.14
C VAL A 91 -1.49 6.65 5.29
N LEU A 92 -1.07 5.51 5.80
CA LEU A 92 -0.32 4.50 5.08
C LEU A 92 -1.30 3.41 4.65
N THR A 93 -1.48 3.23 3.35
CA THR A 93 -2.55 2.38 2.81
C THR A 93 -2.12 1.57 1.59
N GLY A 94 -2.81 0.45 1.39
CA GLY A 94 -2.80 -0.31 0.16
C GLY A 94 -4.02 0.00 -0.72
N PRO A 95 -4.32 -0.87 -1.71
CA PRO A 95 -5.34 -0.64 -2.74
C PRO A 95 -6.75 -0.42 -2.21
N GLY A 96 -7.14 -1.11 -1.14
CA GLY A 96 -8.51 -1.06 -0.62
C GLY A 96 -8.92 0.33 -0.15
N ALA A 97 -8.30 0.84 0.93
CA ALA A 97 -8.63 2.16 1.46
C ALA A 97 -8.24 3.30 0.51
N MET A 98 -7.23 3.09 -0.38
CA MET A 98 -6.93 4.05 -1.46
C MET A 98 -8.15 4.24 -2.36
N SER A 99 -8.72 3.13 -2.87
CA SER A 99 -9.88 3.14 -3.76
C SER A 99 -11.12 3.74 -3.11
N ASP A 100 -11.42 3.32 -1.89
CA ASP A 100 -12.56 3.84 -1.13
C ASP A 100 -12.40 5.34 -0.85
N GLY A 101 -11.20 5.77 -0.51
CA GLY A 101 -10.91 7.18 -0.23
C GLY A 101 -11.01 8.06 -1.47
N ILE A 102 -10.58 7.57 -2.64
CA ILE A 102 -10.76 8.26 -3.93
C ILE A 102 -12.26 8.43 -4.22
N GLN A 103 -13.04 7.35 -4.15
CA GLN A 103 -14.48 7.40 -4.42
C GLN A 103 -15.23 8.37 -3.49
N GLN A 104 -14.78 8.50 -2.25
CA GLN A 104 -15.39 9.38 -1.26
C GLN A 104 -14.76 10.78 -1.20
N GLY A 105 -13.72 11.05 -2.01
CA GLY A 105 -13.04 12.34 -2.07
C GLY A 105 -12.33 12.72 -0.79
N LEU A 106 -11.73 11.76 -0.08
CA LEU A 106 -11.14 11.93 1.26
C LEU A 106 -9.72 12.50 1.25
N TRP A 107 -8.97 12.33 0.15
CA TRP A 107 -7.54 12.64 0.09
C TRP A 107 -7.24 14.01 -0.50
N VAL A 108 -6.14 14.62 -0.04
CA VAL A 108 -5.56 15.80 -0.68
C VAL A 108 -4.91 15.40 -2.00
N ASP A 109 -5.17 16.16 -3.07
CA ASP A 109 -4.47 16.03 -4.35
C ASP A 109 -3.05 16.61 -4.22
N VAL A 110 -2.12 15.81 -3.67
CA VAL A 110 -0.77 16.28 -3.32
C VAL A 110 0.06 16.61 -4.55
N TRP A 111 -0.09 15.85 -5.65
CA TRP A 111 0.70 16.06 -6.87
C TRP A 111 0.30 17.32 -7.64
N LYS A 112 -0.93 17.82 -7.41
CA LYS A 112 -1.39 19.08 -7.97
C LYS A 112 -1.12 20.24 -7.03
N SER A 113 -1.49 20.11 -5.77
CA SER A 113 -1.39 21.21 -4.79
C SER A 113 0.05 21.48 -4.33
N HIS A 114 0.94 20.46 -4.39
CA HIS A 114 2.33 20.51 -3.95
C HIS A 114 3.33 20.08 -5.03
N ALA A 115 3.00 20.30 -6.30
CA ALA A 115 3.84 19.91 -7.46
C ALA A 115 5.26 20.51 -7.45
N LYS A 116 5.49 21.60 -6.71
CA LYS A 116 6.82 22.23 -6.60
C LYS A 116 7.70 21.57 -5.53
N ASP A 117 7.08 20.88 -4.59
CA ASP A 117 7.73 20.31 -3.42
C ASP A 117 8.01 18.81 -3.59
N LEU A 118 7.36 18.17 -4.58
CA LEU A 118 7.55 16.76 -4.94
C LEU A 118 8.35 16.64 -6.25
N PRO A 119 9.18 15.59 -6.40
CA PRO A 119 9.84 15.32 -7.67
C PRO A 119 8.81 14.91 -8.73
N LYS A 120 9.09 15.13 -10.01
CA LYS A 120 8.17 14.69 -11.07
C LYS A 120 8.07 13.15 -11.10
N PRO A 121 6.86 12.58 -11.13
CA PRO A 121 6.67 11.13 -11.11
C PRO A 121 7.47 10.39 -12.20
N GLU A 122 7.53 10.96 -13.43
CA GLU A 122 8.24 10.40 -14.57
C GLU A 122 9.74 10.29 -14.37
N GLU A 123 10.30 11.17 -13.54
CA GLU A 123 11.74 11.22 -13.29
C GLU A 123 12.14 10.17 -12.23
N VAL A 124 11.27 9.86 -11.27
CA VAL A 124 11.63 9.04 -10.11
C VAL A 124 11.11 7.60 -10.20
N TYR A 125 9.84 7.37 -10.56
CA TYR A 125 9.29 6.02 -10.57
C TYR A 125 9.82 5.16 -11.73
N HIS A 126 10.01 3.85 -11.50
CA HIS A 126 10.11 2.91 -12.60
C HIS A 126 8.75 2.77 -13.32
N GLU A 127 8.73 2.23 -14.52
CA GLU A 127 7.56 2.24 -15.41
C GLU A 127 6.28 1.70 -14.77
N GLN A 128 6.36 0.54 -14.11
CA GLN A 128 5.19 -0.12 -13.52
C GLN A 128 4.68 0.63 -12.28
N ALA A 129 5.57 1.16 -11.44
CA ALA A 129 5.16 1.99 -10.31
C ALA A 129 4.58 3.34 -10.77
N LEU A 130 5.10 3.91 -11.88
CA LEU A 130 4.52 5.10 -12.49
C LEU A 130 3.10 4.84 -13.00
N MET A 131 2.87 3.68 -13.62
CA MET A 131 1.54 3.25 -14.02
C MET A 131 0.59 3.18 -12.82
N MET A 132 1.03 2.56 -11.72
CA MET A 132 0.24 2.47 -10.49
C MET A 132 -0.05 3.85 -9.88
N GLN A 133 0.96 4.72 -9.83
CA GLN A 133 0.81 6.08 -9.34
C GLN A 133 -0.21 6.88 -10.15
N ARG A 134 -0.17 6.79 -11.49
CA ARG A 134 -1.06 7.56 -12.38
C ARG A 134 -2.47 7.00 -12.45
N ASN A 135 -2.60 5.69 -12.63
CA ASN A 135 -3.89 5.08 -12.96
C ASN A 135 -4.66 4.66 -11.71
N PHE A 136 -3.96 4.30 -10.64
CA PHE A 136 -4.54 3.78 -9.42
C PHE A 136 -4.45 4.77 -8.26
N GLY A 137 -3.25 5.29 -7.96
CA GLY A 137 -3.04 6.33 -6.95
C GLY A 137 -3.58 7.69 -7.38
N GLN A 138 -3.76 7.88 -8.68
CA GLN A 138 -4.14 9.15 -9.30
C GLN A 138 -3.18 10.27 -8.82
N ASN A 139 -3.71 11.44 -8.46
CA ASN A 139 -2.90 12.51 -7.86
C ASN A 139 -3.00 12.57 -6.34
N GLU A 140 -3.77 11.66 -5.72
CA GLU A 140 -4.21 11.78 -4.32
C GLU A 140 -3.29 11.07 -3.32
N GLY A 141 -2.37 10.24 -3.79
CA GLY A 141 -1.41 9.55 -2.94
C GLY A 141 -0.01 9.54 -3.53
N VAL A 142 1.00 9.24 -2.72
CA VAL A 142 2.38 9.00 -3.14
C VAL A 142 2.68 7.52 -2.98
N ALA A 143 2.96 6.84 -4.10
CA ALA A 143 3.36 5.45 -4.11
C ALA A 143 4.76 5.32 -3.50
N VAL A 144 4.91 4.56 -2.43
CA VAL A 144 6.18 4.43 -1.70
C VAL A 144 6.73 3.02 -1.67
N VAL A 145 5.91 2.02 -2.02
CA VAL A 145 6.33 0.62 -2.14
C VAL A 145 5.64 0.01 -3.35
N TYR A 146 6.33 -0.86 -4.06
CA TYR A 146 5.83 -1.57 -5.23
C TYR A 146 6.24 -3.05 -5.21
N SER A 147 5.33 -3.90 -5.66
CA SER A 147 5.61 -5.31 -6.00
C SER A 147 4.88 -5.68 -7.29
N PRO A 148 5.46 -6.52 -8.17
CA PRO A 148 4.69 -7.18 -9.24
C PRO A 148 3.57 -8.04 -8.67
N SER A 149 3.69 -8.45 -7.43
CA SER A 149 2.73 -9.03 -6.50
C SER A 149 2.24 -10.45 -6.86
N GLY A 150 1.09 -10.61 -7.51
CA GLY A 150 0.50 -11.94 -7.67
C GLY A 150 -0.47 -12.03 -8.85
N PRO A 151 -1.22 -13.13 -8.97
CA PRO A 151 -1.30 -14.23 -8.01
C PRO A 151 -0.07 -15.15 -8.00
N LEU A 152 0.34 -15.53 -6.82
CA LEU A 152 1.34 -16.56 -6.54
C LEU A 152 0.70 -17.58 -5.60
N PHE A 153 1.12 -18.83 -5.69
CA PHE A 153 0.66 -19.88 -4.78
C PHE A 153 1.83 -20.35 -3.93
N GLU A 154 1.57 -20.57 -2.64
CA GLU A 154 2.55 -21.15 -1.72
C GLU A 154 2.02 -22.47 -1.19
N TYR A 155 2.90 -23.47 -1.07
CA TYR A 155 2.52 -24.82 -0.71
C TYR A 155 3.57 -25.56 0.14
N ALA A 156 3.10 -26.56 0.85
CA ALA A 156 3.91 -27.48 1.61
C ALA A 156 4.28 -28.72 0.75
N PRO A 157 5.54 -28.88 0.35
CA PRO A 157 5.95 -29.93 -0.60
C PRO A 157 5.84 -31.34 -0.03
N GLU A 158 5.80 -31.49 1.29
CA GLU A 158 5.57 -32.78 1.96
C GLU A 158 4.10 -33.23 1.86
N ARG A 159 3.15 -32.29 1.66
CA ARG A 159 1.71 -32.56 1.55
C ARG A 159 1.21 -32.51 0.10
N LEU A 160 1.64 -31.52 -0.69
CA LEU A 160 1.30 -31.42 -2.12
C LEU A 160 2.37 -32.07 -2.97
N LYS A 161 2.15 -33.31 -3.44
CA LYS A 161 3.13 -34.05 -4.26
C LYS A 161 3.03 -33.73 -5.75
N THR A 162 1.85 -33.43 -6.24
CA THR A 162 1.60 -33.02 -7.63
C THR A 162 1.12 -31.59 -7.64
N VAL A 163 1.99 -30.69 -8.11
CA VAL A 163 1.71 -29.24 -8.13
C VAL A 163 0.80 -28.93 -9.33
N PRO A 164 -0.37 -28.30 -9.12
CA PRO A 164 -1.25 -27.87 -10.19
C PRO A 164 -0.56 -26.89 -11.13
N LYS A 165 -0.73 -27.06 -12.44
CA LYS A 165 -0.17 -26.19 -13.47
C LYS A 165 -1.22 -25.29 -14.12
N THR A 166 -2.49 -25.67 -14.05
CA THR A 166 -3.61 -24.92 -14.63
C THR A 166 -4.71 -24.65 -13.59
N ALA A 167 -5.62 -23.75 -13.90
CA ALA A 167 -6.78 -23.48 -13.04
C ALA A 167 -7.67 -24.73 -12.88
N GLU A 168 -7.81 -25.51 -13.93
CA GLU A 168 -8.59 -26.77 -13.92
C GLU A 168 -7.95 -27.81 -13.01
N GLU A 169 -6.61 -27.95 -13.04
CA GLU A 169 -5.88 -28.84 -12.14
C GLU A 169 -6.00 -28.41 -10.68
N LEU A 170 -5.94 -27.10 -10.41
CA LEU A 170 -6.16 -26.58 -9.07
C LEU A 170 -7.58 -26.87 -8.59
N LEU A 171 -8.59 -26.65 -9.42
CA LEU A 171 -9.97 -26.96 -9.10
C LEU A 171 -10.18 -28.46 -8.83
N ALA A 172 -9.58 -29.31 -9.64
CA ALA A 172 -9.61 -30.78 -9.46
C ALA A 172 -8.96 -31.18 -8.13
N TYR A 173 -7.81 -30.58 -7.79
CA TYR A 173 -7.14 -30.79 -6.51
C TYR A 173 -8.05 -30.41 -5.33
N VAL A 174 -8.65 -29.22 -5.37
CA VAL A 174 -9.51 -28.70 -4.30
C VAL A 174 -10.75 -29.56 -4.09
N LYS A 175 -11.36 -30.07 -5.17
CA LYS A 175 -12.48 -31.00 -5.09
C LYS A 175 -12.12 -32.34 -4.48
N GLN A 176 -10.94 -32.87 -4.82
CA GLN A 176 -10.44 -34.14 -4.28
C GLN A 176 -9.93 -34.03 -2.84
N ASN A 177 -9.49 -32.83 -2.46
CA ASN A 177 -8.91 -32.54 -1.14
C ASN A 177 -9.63 -31.34 -0.50
N PRO A 178 -10.91 -31.46 -0.12
CA PRO A 178 -11.66 -30.35 0.44
C PRO A 178 -10.99 -29.83 1.72
N LYS A 179 -11.05 -28.51 1.91
CA LYS A 179 -10.44 -27.75 3.02
C LYS A 179 -8.91 -27.70 3.01
N ARG A 180 -8.23 -28.23 1.97
CA ARG A 180 -6.77 -28.22 1.90
C ARG A 180 -6.19 -27.00 1.12
N PHE A 181 -7.07 -26.20 0.52
CA PHE A 181 -6.76 -24.94 -0.16
C PHE A 181 -7.59 -23.81 0.43
N THR A 182 -7.01 -22.62 0.53
CA THR A 182 -7.75 -21.39 0.84
C THR A 182 -7.02 -20.13 0.34
N TYR A 183 -7.73 -19.01 0.36
CA TYR A 183 -7.21 -17.66 0.20
C TYR A 183 -7.97 -16.71 1.12
N ALA A 184 -7.34 -15.61 1.52
CA ALA A 184 -8.00 -14.63 2.36
C ALA A 184 -8.99 -13.76 1.56
N ARG A 185 -9.97 -13.19 2.24
CA ARG A 185 -10.95 -12.27 1.65
C ARG A 185 -10.25 -11.17 0.84
N PRO A 186 -10.61 -10.96 -0.44
CA PRO A 186 -9.90 -10.04 -1.33
C PRO A 186 -9.80 -8.60 -0.83
N VAL A 187 -10.82 -8.10 -0.16
CA VAL A 187 -10.84 -6.72 0.36
C VAL A 187 -9.81 -6.47 1.47
N ASN A 188 -9.36 -7.52 2.17
CA ASN A 188 -8.47 -7.45 3.32
C ASN A 188 -7.08 -8.07 3.07
N SER A 189 -6.77 -8.46 1.84
CA SER A 189 -5.60 -9.28 1.55
C SER A 189 -5.02 -8.99 0.18
N GLY A 190 -3.74 -8.62 0.12
CA GLY A 190 -3.00 -8.50 -1.14
C GLY A 190 -3.03 -9.78 -1.98
N PRO A 191 -2.72 -10.97 -1.42
CA PRO A 191 -2.91 -12.24 -2.12
C PRO A 191 -4.31 -12.47 -2.65
N GLY A 192 -5.35 -12.28 -1.83
CA GLY A 192 -6.74 -12.41 -2.27
C GLY A 192 -7.13 -11.39 -3.34
N TRP A 193 -6.64 -10.17 -3.20
CA TRP A 193 -6.83 -9.07 -4.15
C TRP A 193 -6.22 -9.39 -5.52
N THR A 194 -4.98 -9.86 -5.57
CA THR A 194 -4.30 -10.22 -6.82
C THR A 194 -4.86 -11.50 -7.45
N TRP A 195 -5.28 -12.46 -6.62
CA TRP A 195 -5.97 -13.67 -7.09
C TRP A 195 -7.26 -13.33 -7.82
N LEU A 196 -8.12 -12.54 -7.19
CA LEU A 196 -9.40 -12.14 -7.78
C LEU A 196 -9.21 -11.45 -9.13
N GLN A 197 -8.23 -10.57 -9.27
CA GLN A 197 -7.98 -9.82 -10.50
C GLN A 197 -7.11 -10.57 -11.54
N GLY A 198 -6.32 -11.54 -11.11
CA GLY A 198 -5.53 -12.39 -11.99
C GLY A 198 -6.35 -13.47 -12.70
N LEU A 199 -7.41 -13.96 -12.05
CA LEU A 199 -8.27 -15.04 -12.56
C LEU A 199 -8.83 -14.78 -13.97
N PRO A 200 -9.39 -13.60 -14.30
CA PRO A 200 -9.95 -13.38 -15.63
C PRO A 200 -8.92 -13.50 -16.75
N TYR A 201 -7.64 -13.23 -16.47
CA TYR A 201 -6.56 -13.48 -17.45
C TYR A 201 -6.23 -14.97 -17.54
N ILE A 202 -6.14 -15.66 -16.40
CA ILE A 202 -5.85 -17.11 -16.34
C ILE A 202 -6.92 -17.90 -17.04
N LEU A 203 -8.19 -17.55 -16.86
CA LEU A 203 -9.35 -18.25 -17.42
C LEU A 203 -9.74 -17.76 -18.83
N GLY A 204 -9.14 -16.65 -19.29
CA GLY A 204 -9.45 -16.07 -20.59
C GLY A 204 -10.89 -15.54 -20.66
N ASP A 205 -11.28 -14.74 -19.67
CA ASP A 205 -12.54 -14.01 -19.66
C ASP A 205 -12.59 -12.96 -20.79
N ALA A 206 -13.79 -12.60 -21.24
CA ALA A 206 -14.00 -11.73 -22.40
C ALA A 206 -13.47 -10.31 -22.19
N ASP A 207 -13.64 -9.74 -20.99
CA ASP A 207 -13.10 -8.43 -20.61
C ASP A 207 -12.57 -8.45 -19.17
N PRO A 208 -11.25 -8.69 -18.98
CA PRO A 208 -10.63 -8.66 -17.66
C PRO A 208 -10.75 -7.32 -16.93
N SER A 209 -11.09 -6.25 -17.62
CA SER A 209 -11.26 -4.93 -17.00
C SER A 209 -12.67 -4.67 -16.46
N ASP A 210 -13.69 -5.47 -16.82
CA ASP A 210 -15.07 -5.30 -16.36
C ASP A 210 -15.54 -6.48 -15.48
N PRO A 211 -15.44 -6.38 -14.15
CA PRO A 211 -15.83 -7.46 -13.24
C PRO A 211 -17.34 -7.73 -13.21
N MET A 212 -18.14 -6.82 -13.74
CA MET A 212 -19.62 -6.97 -13.72
C MET A 212 -20.15 -7.71 -14.94
N LYS A 213 -19.54 -7.52 -16.12
CA LYS A 213 -20.03 -8.04 -17.39
C LYS A 213 -19.04 -8.94 -18.12
N GLY A 214 -17.74 -8.80 -17.80
CA GLY A 214 -16.67 -9.47 -18.53
C GLY A 214 -16.12 -10.74 -17.86
N TRP A 215 -16.50 -11.07 -16.62
CA TRP A 215 -15.89 -12.12 -15.78
C TRP A 215 -16.80 -13.36 -15.57
N ASP A 216 -17.47 -13.81 -16.59
CA ASP A 216 -18.40 -14.95 -16.45
C ASP A 216 -17.66 -16.23 -16.02
N LYS A 217 -16.50 -16.51 -16.62
CA LYS A 217 -15.69 -17.68 -16.28
C LYS A 217 -15.12 -17.56 -14.85
N THR A 218 -14.63 -16.39 -14.48
CA THR A 218 -14.09 -16.14 -13.14
C THR A 218 -15.13 -16.37 -12.06
N TRP A 219 -16.33 -15.82 -12.20
CA TRP A 219 -17.38 -15.99 -11.19
C TRP A 219 -17.88 -17.43 -11.11
N ALA A 220 -18.04 -18.13 -12.26
CA ALA A 220 -18.37 -19.54 -12.28
C ALA A 220 -17.29 -20.40 -11.60
N TYR A 221 -16.01 -20.14 -11.93
CA TYR A 221 -14.87 -20.84 -11.34
C TYR A 221 -14.78 -20.64 -9.83
N LEU A 222 -14.93 -19.40 -9.33
CA LEU A 222 -14.86 -19.10 -7.90
C LEU A 222 -16.00 -19.78 -7.12
N LYS A 223 -17.22 -19.84 -7.66
CA LYS A 223 -18.34 -20.58 -7.07
C LYS A 223 -18.02 -22.06 -6.95
N GLU A 224 -17.49 -22.64 -8.00
CA GLU A 224 -17.14 -24.06 -8.02
C GLU A 224 -15.96 -24.36 -7.09
N LEU A 225 -14.91 -23.52 -7.09
CA LEU A 225 -13.77 -23.63 -6.19
C LEU A 225 -14.19 -23.52 -4.72
N GLY A 226 -15.14 -22.64 -4.43
CA GLY A 226 -15.71 -22.43 -3.09
C GLY A 226 -16.35 -23.67 -2.49
N THR A 227 -16.81 -24.64 -3.31
CA THR A 227 -17.40 -25.89 -2.79
C THR A 227 -16.40 -26.74 -1.99
N GLY A 228 -15.09 -26.57 -2.24
CA GLY A 228 -14.03 -27.25 -1.48
C GLY A 228 -13.40 -26.39 -0.38
N ILE A 229 -13.86 -25.15 -0.18
CA ILE A 229 -13.36 -24.22 0.83
C ILE A 229 -14.40 -24.12 1.96
N ASP A 230 -13.99 -24.34 3.19
CA ASP A 230 -14.88 -24.27 4.36
C ASP A 230 -15.11 -22.84 4.84
N TYR A 231 -14.11 -21.97 4.77
CA TYR A 231 -14.22 -20.54 5.06
C TYR A 231 -13.08 -19.75 4.41
N TYR A 232 -13.28 -18.45 4.29
CA TYR A 232 -12.27 -17.53 3.81
C TYR A 232 -11.68 -16.72 4.97
N PRO A 233 -10.36 -16.87 5.28
CA PRO A 233 -9.72 -16.11 6.33
C PRO A 233 -9.88 -14.60 6.17
N GLY A 234 -10.02 -13.89 7.29
CA GLY A 234 -10.25 -12.45 7.30
C GLY A 234 -9.04 -11.60 6.87
N GLY A 235 -7.85 -12.21 6.73
CA GLY A 235 -6.63 -11.53 6.31
C GLY A 235 -5.49 -12.50 6.03
N THR A 236 -4.44 -12.01 5.39
CA THR A 236 -3.33 -12.82 4.85
C THR A 236 -2.53 -13.56 5.93
N ALA A 237 -2.37 -12.96 7.12
CA ALA A 237 -1.62 -13.61 8.21
C ALA A 237 -2.26 -14.94 8.65
N ALA A 238 -3.59 -15.06 8.57
CA ALA A 238 -4.31 -16.29 8.91
C ALA A 238 -4.00 -17.41 7.91
N THR A 239 -3.95 -17.11 6.60
CA THR A 239 -3.61 -18.13 5.59
C THR A 239 -2.20 -18.69 5.78
N MET A 240 -1.22 -17.85 6.14
CA MET A 240 0.14 -18.27 6.43
C MET A 240 0.19 -19.18 7.64
N LYS A 241 -0.52 -18.82 8.70
CA LYS A 241 -0.62 -19.65 9.91
C LYS A 241 -1.20 -21.03 9.59
N GLU A 242 -2.30 -21.08 8.82
CA GLU A 242 -2.93 -22.34 8.42
C GLU A 242 -2.04 -23.24 7.57
N LEU A 243 -1.24 -22.66 6.66
CA LEU A 243 -0.23 -23.39 5.90
C LEU A 243 0.85 -23.96 6.85
N GLY A 244 1.35 -23.13 7.76
CA GLY A 244 2.38 -23.52 8.73
C GLY A 244 1.91 -24.60 9.70
N GLU A 245 0.68 -24.53 10.18
CA GLU A 245 0.06 -25.52 11.07
C GLU A 245 -0.38 -26.81 10.35
N GLY A 246 -0.30 -26.84 9.02
CA GLY A 246 -0.65 -28.01 8.21
C GLY A 246 -2.15 -28.23 8.00
N THR A 247 -2.98 -27.24 8.33
CA THR A 247 -4.43 -27.31 8.05
C THR A 247 -4.74 -27.05 6.58
N ARG A 248 -3.85 -26.33 5.86
CA ARG A 248 -3.87 -26.13 4.41
C ARG A 248 -2.60 -26.68 3.78
N ASP A 249 -2.69 -27.20 2.59
CA ASP A 249 -1.55 -27.66 1.80
C ASP A 249 -1.09 -26.60 0.81
N VAL A 250 -2.04 -25.79 0.33
CA VAL A 250 -1.84 -24.72 -0.64
C VAL A 250 -2.63 -23.49 -0.23
N ILE A 251 -2.01 -22.33 -0.36
CA ILE A 251 -2.64 -21.03 -0.16
C ILE A 251 -2.30 -20.10 -1.32
N VAL A 252 -3.09 -19.05 -1.50
CA VAL A 252 -2.70 -17.93 -2.37
C VAL A 252 -1.79 -16.99 -1.60
N SER A 253 -0.69 -16.61 -2.22
CA SER A 253 0.36 -15.74 -1.73
C SER A 253 0.69 -14.64 -2.74
N THR A 254 1.72 -13.84 -2.48
CA THR A 254 2.31 -12.85 -3.39
C THR A 254 3.83 -12.88 -3.27
N LEU A 255 4.51 -12.25 -4.23
CA LEU A 255 5.95 -12.05 -4.19
C LEU A 255 6.34 -11.32 -2.88
N GLY A 256 7.14 -12.00 -2.07
CA GLY A 256 7.61 -11.50 -0.77
C GLY A 256 6.78 -11.98 0.41
N TRP A 257 5.46 -12.08 0.29
CA TRP A 257 4.64 -12.62 1.37
C TRP A 257 4.85 -14.12 1.62
N ASP A 258 5.52 -14.81 0.73
CA ASP A 258 6.07 -16.15 0.96
C ASP A 258 7.45 -16.13 1.67
N ILE A 259 8.22 -15.03 1.53
CA ILE A 259 9.55 -14.90 2.15
C ILE A 259 9.42 -14.58 3.64
N ASN A 260 8.73 -13.51 3.98
CA ASN A 260 8.65 -12.97 5.34
C ASN A 260 8.09 -13.97 6.36
N PRO A 261 7.00 -14.70 6.13
CA PRO A 261 6.51 -15.72 7.07
C PRO A 261 7.49 -16.88 7.31
N ARG A 262 8.33 -17.23 6.33
CA ARG A 262 9.39 -18.24 6.52
C ARG A 262 10.51 -17.68 7.39
N VAL A 263 10.89 -16.43 7.22
CA VAL A 263 11.85 -15.73 8.10
C VAL A 263 11.36 -15.68 9.54
N LEU A 264 10.06 -15.49 9.74
CA LEU A 264 9.43 -15.44 11.06
C LEU A 264 9.13 -16.83 11.65
N GLY A 265 9.40 -17.93 10.93
CA GLY A 265 9.11 -19.28 11.35
C GLY A 265 7.60 -19.61 11.42
N ILE A 266 6.74 -18.78 10.82
CA ILE A 266 5.30 -19.01 10.74
C ILE A 266 5.00 -20.10 9.72
N VAL A 267 5.73 -20.09 8.60
CA VAL A 267 5.68 -21.08 7.52
C VAL A 267 7.03 -21.82 7.50
N PRO A 268 7.06 -23.14 7.28
CA PRO A 268 8.30 -23.89 7.16
C PRO A 268 9.20 -23.36 6.05
N LYS A 269 10.52 -23.37 6.29
CA LYS A 269 11.53 -22.88 5.34
C LYS A 269 11.43 -23.61 3.98
N GLU A 270 11.02 -24.87 4.00
CA GLU A 270 10.87 -25.77 2.84
C GLU A 270 9.65 -25.45 1.97
N ALA A 271 8.72 -24.62 2.42
CA ALA A 271 7.56 -24.21 1.62
C ALA A 271 8.02 -23.65 0.27
N LYS A 272 7.32 -24.05 -0.78
CA LYS A 272 7.63 -23.69 -2.18
C LYS A 272 6.51 -22.87 -2.79
N VAL A 273 6.81 -22.28 -3.92
CA VAL A 273 5.85 -21.47 -4.68
C VAL A 273 5.64 -22.00 -6.08
N PHE A 274 4.50 -21.66 -6.67
CA PHE A 274 4.21 -21.91 -8.09
C PHE A 274 3.26 -20.85 -8.64
N VAL A 275 3.16 -20.80 -9.96
CA VAL A 275 2.16 -20.01 -10.70
C VAL A 275 1.39 -20.95 -11.62
N LEU A 276 0.16 -20.59 -11.97
CA LEU A 276 -0.64 -21.29 -12.94
C LEU A 276 -0.29 -20.83 -14.37
N ALA A 277 -0.59 -21.66 -15.36
CA ALA A 277 -0.52 -21.27 -16.76
C ALA A 277 -1.36 -19.99 -16.99
N ASN A 278 -0.90 -19.15 -17.91
CA ASN A 278 -1.51 -17.86 -18.23
C ASN A 278 -1.57 -16.86 -17.08
N THR A 279 -0.78 -17.04 -16.01
CA THR A 279 -0.66 -16.06 -14.95
C THR A 279 -0.14 -14.74 -15.51
N HIS A 280 -0.78 -13.64 -15.10
CA HIS A 280 -0.34 -12.27 -15.31
C HIS A 280 -0.15 -11.65 -13.94
N TRP A 281 0.95 -10.92 -13.75
CA TRP A 281 1.16 -10.17 -12.52
C TRP A 281 0.13 -9.03 -12.41
N ILE A 282 -0.57 -8.99 -11.30
CA ILE A 282 -1.36 -7.85 -10.88
C ILE A 282 -0.52 -7.12 -9.83
N PRO A 283 0.07 -5.98 -10.16
CA PRO A 283 0.96 -5.27 -9.23
C PRO A 283 0.19 -4.72 -8.04
N ASP A 284 0.86 -4.70 -6.91
CA ASP A 284 0.38 -4.08 -5.69
C ASP A 284 1.30 -2.93 -5.28
N THR A 285 0.75 -1.93 -4.62
CA THR A 285 1.46 -0.70 -4.29
C THR A 285 0.95 -0.15 -2.98
N GLN A 286 1.88 0.29 -2.13
CA GLN A 286 1.55 0.98 -0.90
C GLN A 286 1.68 2.49 -1.10
N PHE A 287 0.73 3.23 -0.55
CA PHE A 287 0.62 4.67 -0.71
C PHE A 287 0.69 5.41 0.63
N MET A 288 1.18 6.64 0.57
CA MET A 288 1.03 7.66 1.59
C MET A 288 -0.03 8.65 1.14
N CYS A 289 -1.06 8.88 1.95
CA CYS A 289 -2.16 9.79 1.64
C CYS A 289 -2.36 10.79 2.77
N ILE A 290 -2.64 12.05 2.44
CA ILE A 290 -2.98 13.10 3.41
C ILE A 290 -4.50 13.26 3.40
N PRO A 291 -5.21 13.07 4.52
CA PRO A 291 -6.64 13.35 4.59
C PRO A 291 -6.94 14.83 4.38
N LYS A 292 -8.04 15.15 3.69
CA LYS A 292 -8.55 16.53 3.63
C LYS A 292 -8.91 17.00 5.03
N GLY A 293 -8.62 18.26 5.34
CA GLY A 293 -8.89 18.85 6.64
C GLY A 293 -7.73 18.76 7.64
N VAL A 294 -6.60 18.18 7.26
CA VAL A 294 -5.36 18.25 8.05
C VAL A 294 -4.95 19.73 8.22
N PRO A 295 -4.54 20.17 9.43
CA PRO A 295 -4.10 21.53 9.67
C PRO A 295 -2.98 22.00 8.73
N ALA A 296 -3.09 23.23 8.24
CA ALA A 296 -2.18 23.77 7.22
C ALA A 296 -0.72 23.89 7.70
N ASP A 297 -0.49 24.05 9.00
CA ASP A 297 0.84 24.12 9.62
C ASP A 297 1.58 22.76 9.57
N LYS A 298 0.87 21.64 9.43
CA LYS A 298 1.44 20.31 9.27
C LYS A 298 1.86 19.97 7.82
N MET A 299 1.26 20.64 6.84
CA MET A 299 1.47 20.33 5.43
C MET A 299 2.95 20.38 5.00
N PRO A 300 3.78 21.36 5.40
CA PRO A 300 5.20 21.37 5.02
C PRO A 300 5.97 20.13 5.50
N ALA A 301 5.69 19.66 6.73
CA ALA A 301 6.34 18.46 7.27
C ALA A 301 5.89 17.19 6.54
N LEU A 302 4.60 17.06 6.24
CA LEU A 302 4.01 15.92 5.54
C LEU A 302 4.53 15.81 4.10
N VAL A 303 4.55 16.91 3.36
CA VAL A 303 5.03 16.93 1.97
C VAL A 303 6.53 16.68 1.90
N ALA A 304 7.32 17.27 2.82
CA ALA A 304 8.74 17.01 2.91
C ALA A 304 9.04 15.53 3.24
N LEU A 305 8.26 14.91 4.12
CA LEU A 305 8.35 13.47 4.40
C LEU A 305 8.03 12.65 3.14
N MET A 306 6.95 12.96 2.42
CA MET A 306 6.60 12.27 1.17
C MET A 306 7.71 12.38 0.12
N ALA A 307 8.30 13.59 -0.05
CA ALA A 307 9.43 13.81 -0.95
C ALA A 307 10.67 13.01 -0.53
N TYR A 308 10.94 12.90 0.78
CA TYR A 308 12.04 12.09 1.30
C TYR A 308 11.81 10.59 1.02
N MET A 309 10.58 10.10 1.17
CA MET A 309 10.25 8.70 0.88
C MET A 309 10.45 8.30 -0.59
N LEU A 310 10.63 9.27 -1.49
CA LEU A 310 11.00 9.05 -2.90
C LEU A 310 12.50 9.16 -3.15
N LYS A 311 13.34 9.18 -2.12
CA LYS A 311 14.80 9.14 -2.26
C LYS A 311 15.34 7.71 -2.18
N PRO A 312 16.47 7.41 -2.86
CA PRO A 312 17.03 6.06 -2.89
C PRO A 312 17.29 5.45 -1.52
N GLU A 313 17.79 6.24 -0.57
CA GLU A 313 18.08 5.78 0.80
C GLU A 313 16.81 5.38 1.59
N ALA A 314 15.69 6.07 1.39
CA ALA A 314 14.42 5.73 2.00
C ALA A 314 13.79 4.51 1.32
N GLN A 315 13.88 4.46 -0.01
CA GLN A 315 13.35 3.35 -0.81
C GLN A 315 14.12 2.04 -0.60
N ALA A 316 15.42 2.09 -0.33
CA ALA A 316 16.21 0.89 -0.05
C ALA A 316 15.78 0.17 1.24
N VAL A 317 15.17 0.88 2.20
CA VAL A 317 14.60 0.29 3.41
C VAL A 317 13.40 -0.63 3.10
N THR A 318 12.69 -0.38 2.00
CA THR A 318 11.48 -1.13 1.65
C THR A 318 11.72 -2.57 1.19
N TYR A 319 12.99 -2.97 0.94
CA TYR A 319 13.34 -4.39 0.80
C TYR A 319 12.99 -5.19 2.06
N ASP A 320 13.09 -4.55 3.24
CA ASP A 320 12.77 -5.16 4.54
C ASP A 320 13.35 -6.59 4.66
N LYS A 321 12.56 -7.51 5.17
CA LYS A 321 12.82 -8.95 5.21
C LYS A 321 12.03 -9.70 4.12
N GLY A 322 11.91 -9.07 2.95
CA GLY A 322 11.16 -9.62 1.82
C GLY A 322 9.65 -9.54 1.94
N TYR A 323 9.13 -8.73 2.88
CA TYR A 323 7.68 -8.64 3.13
C TYR A 323 6.85 -8.29 1.88
N PHE A 324 7.37 -7.43 1.01
CA PHE A 324 6.70 -6.94 -0.20
C PHE A 324 7.70 -6.84 -1.36
N TYR A 325 8.17 -7.99 -1.83
CA TYR A 325 9.30 -8.06 -2.76
C TYR A 325 8.99 -7.49 -4.15
N PRO A 326 9.89 -6.70 -4.78
CA PRO A 326 11.17 -6.26 -4.24
C PRO A 326 11.06 -5.07 -3.25
N GLY A 327 9.99 -4.26 -3.28
CA GLY A 327 9.72 -3.15 -2.37
C GLY A 327 9.91 -1.77 -3.00
N PRO A 328 11.10 -1.40 -3.52
CA PRO A 328 11.31 -0.07 -4.07
C PRO A 328 10.40 0.26 -5.26
N ALA A 329 9.78 1.44 -5.21
CA ALA A 329 8.93 1.96 -6.29
C ALA A 329 9.69 2.85 -7.29
N ILE A 330 10.90 3.30 -6.96
CA ILE A 330 11.67 4.23 -7.78
C ILE A 330 12.83 3.56 -8.54
N LYS A 331 13.29 4.24 -9.59
CA LYS A 331 14.43 3.81 -10.40
C LYS A 331 15.73 3.78 -9.59
N GLY A 332 16.64 2.89 -9.98
CA GLY A 332 18.04 2.90 -9.55
C GLY A 332 18.27 2.42 -8.12
N VAL A 333 17.28 1.91 -7.43
CA VAL A 333 17.44 1.28 -6.10
C VAL A 333 17.69 -0.21 -6.28
N THR A 334 18.79 -0.68 -5.70
CA THR A 334 19.20 -2.09 -5.77
C THR A 334 19.27 -2.71 -4.38
N LEU A 335 19.21 -4.04 -4.30
CA LEU A 335 19.36 -4.76 -3.03
C LEU A 335 20.69 -4.44 -2.31
N ALA A 336 21.75 -4.13 -3.05
CA ALA A 336 23.03 -3.72 -2.46
C ALA A 336 22.95 -2.45 -1.61
N MET A 337 21.95 -1.59 -1.85
CA MET A 337 21.69 -0.36 -1.08
C MET A 337 20.83 -0.62 0.17
N ALA A 338 20.21 -1.78 0.25
CA ALA A 338 19.34 -2.15 1.38
C ALA A 338 20.16 -2.31 2.69
N PRO A 339 19.52 -2.18 3.86
CA PRO A 339 20.14 -2.52 5.13
C PRO A 339 20.79 -3.92 5.12
N GLN A 340 21.86 -4.12 5.89
CA GLN A 340 22.59 -5.40 5.92
C GLN A 340 21.65 -6.55 6.28
N GLU A 341 20.79 -6.37 7.29
CA GLU A 341 19.80 -7.38 7.70
C GLU A 341 18.89 -7.81 6.53
N SER A 342 18.42 -6.86 5.70
CA SER A 342 17.60 -7.17 4.53
C SER A 342 18.38 -8.01 3.50
N ARG A 343 19.65 -7.66 3.26
CA ARG A 343 20.51 -8.43 2.34
C ARG A 343 20.76 -9.86 2.82
N ASP A 344 21.04 -10.03 4.10
CA ASP A 344 21.31 -11.34 4.71
C ASP A 344 20.06 -12.22 4.65
N VAL A 345 18.90 -11.68 4.99
CA VAL A 345 17.62 -12.39 4.93
C VAL A 345 17.27 -12.79 3.49
N LEU A 346 17.43 -11.89 2.53
CA LEU A 346 17.12 -12.21 1.14
C LEU A 346 18.13 -13.17 0.51
N ALA A 347 19.39 -13.20 0.99
CA ALA A 347 20.36 -14.22 0.60
C ALA A 347 19.98 -15.61 1.11
N GLU A 348 19.39 -15.71 2.30
CA GLU A 348 19.03 -16.99 2.94
C GLU A 348 17.62 -17.49 2.54
N TYR A 349 16.63 -16.58 2.48
CA TYR A 349 15.20 -16.92 2.30
C TYR A 349 14.64 -16.47 0.95
N GLY A 350 15.37 -15.70 0.14
CA GLY A 350 14.95 -15.26 -1.19
C GLY A 350 14.67 -16.43 -2.12
N ARG A 351 14.04 -16.13 -3.24
CA ARG A 351 13.69 -17.12 -4.26
C ARG A 351 14.49 -16.85 -5.54
N PRO A 352 15.45 -17.70 -5.90
CA PRO A 352 16.20 -17.55 -7.16
C PRO A 352 15.32 -17.52 -8.40
N GLU A 353 14.16 -18.20 -8.35
CA GLU A 353 13.17 -18.24 -9.44
C GLU A 353 12.42 -16.92 -9.65
N TYR A 354 12.43 -15.99 -8.72
CA TYR A 354 11.64 -14.75 -8.81
C TYR A 354 12.05 -13.86 -9.98
N ASP A 355 13.34 -13.67 -10.21
CA ASP A 355 13.81 -12.84 -11.33
C ASP A 355 13.30 -13.38 -12.68
N GLY A 356 13.33 -14.71 -12.85
CA GLY A 356 12.77 -15.38 -14.02
C GLY A 356 11.26 -15.22 -14.14
N LEU A 357 10.52 -15.40 -13.06
CA LEU A 357 9.06 -15.24 -13.04
C LEU A 357 8.64 -13.79 -13.30
N ILE A 358 9.31 -12.82 -12.66
CA ILE A 358 9.00 -11.38 -12.80
C ILE A 358 9.24 -10.93 -14.26
N THR A 359 10.30 -11.41 -14.91
CA THR A 359 10.64 -11.00 -16.27
C THR A 359 9.87 -11.74 -17.36
N SER A 360 9.47 -12.99 -17.12
CA SER A 360 8.81 -13.83 -18.14
C SER A 360 7.29 -13.70 -18.18
N LEU A 361 6.65 -13.32 -17.07
CA LEU A 361 5.20 -13.20 -16.99
C LEU A 361 4.76 -11.74 -17.25
N PRO A 362 3.69 -11.55 -18.03
CA PRO A 362 3.20 -10.21 -18.34
C PRO A 362 2.57 -9.57 -17.10
N THR A 363 2.74 -8.24 -16.96
CA THR A 363 2.08 -7.43 -15.95
C THR A 363 0.83 -6.77 -16.54
N ARG A 364 -0.25 -6.74 -15.77
CA ARG A 364 -1.50 -6.07 -16.13
C ARG A 364 -1.89 -5.03 -15.08
N PRO A 365 -2.44 -3.89 -15.51
CA PRO A 365 -2.91 -2.91 -14.55
C PRO A 365 -4.06 -3.52 -13.71
N PRO A 366 -4.14 -3.18 -12.43
CA PRO A 366 -5.30 -3.54 -11.61
C PRO A 366 -6.54 -2.80 -12.12
N LEU A 367 -7.71 -3.26 -11.67
CA LEU A 367 -8.97 -2.56 -11.88
C LEU A 367 -8.89 -1.11 -11.37
N THR A 368 -9.62 -0.21 -12.04
CA THR A 368 -9.80 1.13 -11.48
C THR A 368 -10.44 1.06 -10.09
N PRO A 369 -10.24 2.05 -9.22
CA PRO A 369 -10.82 2.06 -7.87
C PRO A 369 -12.31 1.73 -7.83
N GLU A 370 -13.09 2.31 -8.74
CA GLU A 370 -14.53 2.07 -8.86
C GLU A 370 -14.86 0.60 -9.17
N ARG A 371 -14.20 0.03 -10.19
CA ARG A 371 -14.40 -1.35 -10.62
C ARG A 371 -13.91 -2.35 -9.57
N LEU A 372 -12.84 -2.00 -8.87
CA LEU A 372 -12.32 -2.83 -7.77
C LEU A 372 -13.32 -2.94 -6.62
N VAL A 373 -13.91 -1.83 -6.19
CA VAL A 373 -14.95 -1.83 -5.14
C VAL A 373 -16.18 -2.65 -5.59
N ALA A 374 -16.57 -2.54 -6.87
CA ALA A 374 -17.66 -3.34 -7.42
C ALA A 374 -17.33 -4.85 -7.41
N ALA A 375 -16.08 -5.23 -7.77
CA ALA A 375 -15.62 -6.61 -7.73
C ALA A 375 -15.62 -7.18 -6.29
N PHE A 376 -15.16 -6.42 -5.30
CA PHE A 376 -15.19 -6.82 -3.89
C PHE A 376 -16.60 -7.04 -3.39
N ARG A 377 -17.54 -6.13 -3.69
CA ARG A 377 -18.95 -6.28 -3.31
C ARG A 377 -19.57 -7.53 -3.92
N ARG A 378 -19.31 -7.77 -5.22
CA ARG A 378 -19.82 -8.96 -5.90
C ARG A 378 -19.22 -10.23 -5.31
N TRP A 379 -17.92 -10.24 -5.02
CA TRP A 379 -17.28 -11.37 -4.35
C TRP A 379 -17.91 -11.65 -2.98
N ASP A 380 -18.11 -10.63 -2.15
CA ASP A 380 -18.75 -10.78 -0.84
C ASP A 380 -20.15 -11.35 -0.95
N GLN A 381 -20.93 -10.91 -1.95
CA GLN A 381 -22.33 -11.33 -2.15
C GLN A 381 -22.47 -12.73 -2.75
N GLU A 382 -21.59 -13.11 -3.68
CA GLU A 382 -21.76 -14.35 -4.45
C GLU A 382 -20.83 -15.48 -4.00
N ILE A 383 -19.69 -15.16 -3.40
CA ILE A 383 -18.67 -16.14 -3.01
C ILE A 383 -18.50 -16.17 -1.48
N GLY A 384 -18.36 -15.01 -0.85
CA GLY A 384 -18.07 -14.88 0.58
C GLY A 384 -19.26 -15.24 1.49
N VAL A 385 -20.49 -15.17 0.95
CA VAL A 385 -21.71 -15.54 1.69
C VAL A 385 -21.74 -17.05 1.96
N GLY A 386 -22.04 -17.44 3.20
CA GLY A 386 -22.07 -18.85 3.60
C GLY A 386 -20.75 -19.45 4.05
N HIS A 387 -19.65 -18.73 3.88
CA HIS A 387 -18.29 -19.12 4.31
C HIS A 387 -17.79 -18.17 5.41
N GLY A 388 -18.57 -18.02 6.49
CA GLY A 388 -18.17 -17.28 7.69
C GLY A 388 -16.95 -17.94 8.36
N ALA A 389 -16.06 -17.13 8.98
CA ALA A 389 -15.01 -17.69 9.82
C ALA A 389 -15.63 -18.59 10.92
N PRO A 390 -14.96 -19.68 11.32
CA PRO A 390 -15.40 -20.43 12.49
C PRO A 390 -15.47 -19.49 13.69
N GLN A 391 -16.54 -19.58 14.46
CA GLN A 391 -16.75 -18.82 15.70
C GLN A 391 -15.71 -19.20 16.74
#